data_e0921a1b02c80185a530270668b1d28d
#
_entry.id   e0921a1b02c80185a530270668b1d28d
#
_cell.length_a   1.000
_cell.length_b   1.000
_cell.length_c   1.000
_cell.angle_alpha   90.00
_cell.angle_beta   90.00
_cell.angle_gamma   90.00
#
_symmetry.space_group_name_H-M   'P 1'
#
loop_
_entity.id
_entity.type
_entity.pdbx_description
1 polymer ?
#
loop_
_entity_poly.entity_id
_entity_poly.type
_entity_poly.pdbx_seq_one_letter_code
_entity_poly.pdbx_strand_id
1 'polypeptide(L)'
;MSLSRSKEMNLHDLKVLVVEDQSEARAMMKQMMLEMGITQIFEASDGREALSFIDSAYDFIDMVICDWNMPAMTGMELLRQLRTVDPDLPFLMVTGRGDKDSVVEAKSSGVSAYIRKPFSPLQLEAKLRVLYMKSQKVA
;
A
#
# COMPACT_ATOMS: atom_id res chain seq x y z
N MET A 1 -4.22 31.62 -5.96
CA MET A 1 -4.14 31.41 -4.53
C MET A 1 -3.43 30.13 -4.18
N SER A 2 -2.62 30.23 -3.18
CA SER A 2 -1.84 29.07 -2.75
C SER A 2 -2.68 27.97 -2.09
N LEU A 3 -3.89 28.30 -1.63
CA LEU A 3 -4.74 27.33 -0.94
C LEU A 3 -5.08 26.13 -1.81
N SER A 4 -5.36 26.34 -3.10
CA SER A 4 -5.66 25.24 -3.97
C SER A 4 -4.43 24.36 -4.19
N ARG A 5 -3.26 24.98 -4.22
CA ARG A 5 -2.01 24.24 -4.40
C ARG A 5 -1.64 23.41 -3.19
N SER A 6 -1.97 23.87 -1.99
CA SER A 6 -1.66 23.10 -0.78
C SER A 6 -2.45 21.81 -0.71
N LYS A 7 -3.53 21.67 -1.50
CA LYS A 7 -4.33 20.45 -1.57
C LYS A 7 -3.94 19.56 -2.74
N GLU A 8 -3.03 20.01 -3.56
CA GLU A 8 -2.56 19.20 -4.67
C GLU A 8 -1.76 18.02 -4.13
N MET A 9 -1.96 16.89 -4.77
CA MET A 9 -1.23 15.70 -4.43
C MET A 9 0.22 15.83 -4.83
N ASN A 10 1.10 15.64 -3.87
CA ASN A 10 2.53 15.61 -4.12
C ASN A 10 3.08 14.25 -3.69
N LEU A 11 3.29 13.38 -4.67
CA LEU A 11 3.79 12.04 -4.41
C LEU A 11 5.15 12.05 -3.73
N HIS A 12 5.92 13.11 -3.93
CA HIS A 12 7.23 13.23 -3.30
C HIS A 12 7.15 13.17 -1.77
N ASP A 13 6.06 13.64 -1.20
CA ASP A 13 5.90 13.66 0.25
C ASP A 13 5.28 12.38 0.82
N LEU A 14 4.89 11.46 -0.04
CA LEU A 14 4.23 10.24 0.39
C LEU A 14 5.23 9.26 1.00
N LYS A 15 4.88 8.69 2.15
CA LYS A 15 5.70 7.70 2.83
C LYS A 15 5.02 6.35 2.71
N VAL A 16 5.64 5.45 1.96
CA VAL A 16 5.05 4.18 1.59
C VAL A 16 5.85 3.01 2.13
N LEU A 17 5.16 2.05 2.73
CA LEU A 17 5.77 0.78 3.13
C LEU A 17 5.40 -0.26 2.09
N VAL A 18 6.39 -0.90 1.49
CA VAL A 18 6.22 -1.98 0.52
C VAL A 18 6.51 -3.30 1.21
N VAL A 19 5.56 -4.21 1.19
CA VAL A 19 5.69 -5.52 1.80
C VAL A 19 5.63 -6.59 0.72
N GLU A 20 6.74 -7.26 0.47
CA GLU A 20 6.88 -8.24 -0.58
C GLU A 20 8.06 -9.15 -0.25
N ASP A 21 7.83 -10.47 -0.23
CA ASP A 21 8.89 -11.41 0.16
C ASP A 21 9.94 -11.64 -0.93
N GLN A 22 9.56 -11.49 -2.20
CA GLN A 22 10.50 -11.68 -3.30
C GLN A 22 11.26 -10.39 -3.57
N SER A 23 12.56 -10.44 -3.41
CA SER A 23 13.39 -9.23 -3.51
C SER A 23 13.33 -8.57 -4.88
N GLU A 24 13.22 -9.36 -5.96
CA GLU A 24 13.13 -8.79 -7.30
C GLU A 24 11.81 -8.05 -7.53
N ALA A 25 10.71 -8.64 -7.06
CA ALA A 25 9.39 -8.00 -7.18
C ALA A 25 9.34 -6.74 -6.33
N ARG A 26 9.92 -6.78 -5.13
CA ARG A 26 9.98 -5.63 -4.25
C ARG A 26 10.79 -4.50 -4.88
N ALA A 27 11.94 -4.85 -5.47
CA ALA A 27 12.78 -3.87 -6.13
C ALA A 27 12.07 -3.24 -7.33
N MET A 28 11.30 -4.03 -8.06
CA MET A 28 10.55 -3.53 -9.22
C MET A 28 9.48 -2.51 -8.78
N MET A 29 8.74 -2.81 -7.74
CA MET A 29 7.74 -1.88 -7.22
C MET A 29 8.40 -0.59 -6.74
N LYS A 30 9.52 -0.73 -6.03
CA LYS A 30 10.26 0.43 -5.57
C LYS A 30 10.71 1.30 -6.75
N GLN A 31 11.23 0.67 -7.80
CA GLN A 31 11.67 1.41 -8.98
C GLN A 31 10.51 2.16 -9.64
N MET A 32 9.36 1.52 -9.76
CA MET A 32 8.18 2.19 -10.32
C MET A 32 7.81 3.42 -9.51
N MET A 33 7.84 3.30 -8.18
CA MET A 33 7.49 4.42 -7.32
C MET A 33 8.52 5.53 -7.37
N LEU A 34 9.80 5.21 -7.46
CA LEU A 34 10.84 6.21 -7.62
C LEU A 34 10.63 7.00 -8.91
N GLU A 35 10.25 6.32 -9.99
CA GLU A 35 10.03 6.97 -11.28
C GLU A 35 8.82 7.91 -11.26
N MET A 36 7.86 7.66 -10.39
CA MET A 36 6.72 8.57 -10.28
C MET A 36 6.91 9.65 -9.21
N GLY A 37 8.12 9.72 -8.64
CA GLY A 37 8.47 10.80 -7.72
C GLY A 37 8.37 10.49 -6.25
N ILE A 38 8.00 9.26 -5.88
CA ILE A 38 7.95 8.86 -4.48
C ILE A 38 9.36 8.51 -4.04
N THR A 39 9.87 9.19 -3.02
CA THR A 39 11.24 8.99 -2.56
C THR A 39 11.33 8.37 -1.17
N GLN A 40 10.26 8.41 -0.39
CA GLN A 40 10.26 7.86 0.96
C GLN A 40 9.59 6.48 0.94
N ILE A 41 10.38 5.49 0.59
CA ILE A 41 9.91 4.11 0.41
C ILE A 41 10.61 3.22 1.43
N PHE A 42 9.81 2.54 2.24
CA PHE A 42 10.29 1.63 3.25
C PHE A 42 9.91 0.21 2.83
N GLU A 43 10.70 -0.77 3.23
CA GLU A 43 10.55 -2.13 2.72
C GLU A 43 10.45 -3.14 3.86
N ALA A 44 9.60 -4.12 3.68
CA ALA A 44 9.51 -5.28 4.56
C ALA A 44 9.43 -6.52 3.70
N SER A 45 10.09 -7.59 4.12
CA SER A 45 10.13 -8.83 3.35
C SER A 45 9.08 -9.85 3.79
N ASP A 46 8.38 -9.59 4.88
CA ASP A 46 7.29 -10.44 5.33
C ASP A 46 6.34 -9.66 6.23
N GLY A 47 5.24 -10.31 6.62
CA GLY A 47 4.21 -9.66 7.41
C GLY A 47 4.65 -9.29 8.81
N ARG A 48 5.50 -10.10 9.43
CA ARG A 48 5.99 -9.81 10.78
C ARG A 48 6.88 -8.60 10.79
N GLU A 49 7.76 -8.50 9.81
CA GLU A 49 8.63 -7.34 9.67
C GLU A 49 7.81 -6.09 9.45
N ALA A 50 6.75 -6.21 8.62
CA ALA A 50 5.85 -5.09 8.36
C ALA A 50 5.14 -4.64 9.63
N LEU A 51 4.61 -5.57 10.43
CA LEU A 51 3.92 -5.24 11.68
C LEU A 51 4.87 -4.57 12.66
N SER A 52 6.09 -5.09 12.77
CA SER A 52 7.09 -4.54 13.65
C SER A 52 7.44 -3.10 13.25
N PHE A 53 7.58 -2.87 11.95
CA PHE A 53 7.88 -1.54 11.44
C PHE A 53 6.72 -0.57 11.71
N ILE A 54 5.50 -1.00 11.44
CA ILE A 54 4.32 -0.14 11.65
C ILE A 54 4.12 0.15 13.14
N ASP A 55 4.37 -0.83 14.00
CA ASP A 55 4.24 -0.66 15.44
C ASP A 55 5.17 0.44 15.96
N SER A 56 6.37 0.52 15.40
CA SER A 56 7.35 1.53 15.83
C SER A 56 7.22 2.85 15.09
N ALA A 57 6.53 2.88 13.95
CA ALA A 57 6.48 4.06 13.09
C ALA A 57 5.08 4.34 12.55
N TYR A 58 4.06 4.04 13.34
CA TYR A 58 2.71 4.01 12.82
C TYR A 58 2.18 5.38 12.36
N ASP A 59 2.59 6.48 12.98
CA ASP A 59 2.23 7.82 12.53
C ASP A 59 3.07 8.30 11.36
N PHE A 60 4.08 7.54 11.00
CA PHE A 60 5.05 7.96 9.99
C PHE A 60 4.65 7.49 8.59
N ILE A 61 3.95 6.36 8.49
CA ILE A 61 3.60 5.75 7.21
C ILE A 61 2.24 6.25 6.74
N ASP A 62 2.20 6.66 5.47
CA ASP A 62 0.96 7.13 4.85
C ASP A 62 0.18 6.02 4.15
N MET A 63 0.86 4.93 3.77
CA MET A 63 0.24 3.91 2.95
C MET A 63 1.05 2.63 2.97
N VAL A 64 0.37 1.50 2.88
CA VAL A 64 1.01 0.18 2.76
C VAL A 64 0.65 -0.43 1.41
N ILE A 65 1.65 -0.96 0.71
CA ILE A 65 1.45 -1.77 -0.49
C ILE A 65 1.95 -3.15 -0.14
N CYS A 66 1.09 -4.14 -0.25
CA CYS A 66 1.41 -5.49 0.23
C CYS A 66 0.99 -6.56 -0.75
N ASP A 67 1.90 -7.47 -1.06
CA ASP A 67 1.57 -8.66 -1.85
C ASP A 67 0.68 -9.58 -1.02
N TRP A 68 -0.27 -10.23 -1.69
CA TRP A 68 -1.17 -11.17 -1.02
C TRP A 68 -0.43 -12.45 -0.66
N ASN A 69 0.32 -13.00 -1.61
CA ASN A 69 0.96 -14.30 -1.45
C ASN A 69 2.36 -14.17 -0.86
N MET A 70 2.46 -14.39 0.45
CA MET A 70 3.74 -14.38 1.14
C MET A 70 3.77 -15.58 2.09
N PRO A 71 4.96 -16.15 2.34
CA PRO A 71 5.06 -17.26 3.30
C PRO A 71 4.80 -16.77 4.71
N ALA A 72 4.42 -17.69 5.58
CA ALA A 72 4.16 -17.48 7.00
C ALA A 72 2.93 -16.61 7.28
N MET A 73 2.95 -15.36 6.89
CA MET A 73 1.81 -14.45 7.05
C MET A 73 1.43 -13.91 5.68
N THR A 74 0.20 -14.18 5.24
CA THR A 74 -0.28 -13.67 3.96
C THR A 74 -0.60 -12.18 4.07
N GLY A 75 -0.69 -11.51 2.91
CA GLY A 75 -1.10 -10.11 2.90
C GLY A 75 -2.46 -9.90 3.55
N MET A 76 -3.36 -10.85 3.38
CA MET A 76 -4.70 -10.77 3.98
C MET A 76 -4.63 -10.85 5.51
N GLU A 77 -3.78 -11.74 6.02
CA GLU A 77 -3.59 -11.83 7.46
C GLU A 77 -2.97 -10.56 8.03
N LEU A 78 -2.00 -10.00 7.32
CA LEU A 78 -1.40 -8.72 7.70
C LEU A 78 -2.47 -7.63 7.74
N LEU A 79 -3.28 -7.55 6.70
CA LEU A 79 -4.36 -6.56 6.63
C LEU A 79 -5.31 -6.67 7.84
N ARG A 80 -5.73 -7.88 8.17
CA ARG A 80 -6.64 -8.07 9.30
C ARG A 80 -6.03 -7.60 10.61
N GLN A 81 -4.74 -7.90 10.82
CA GLN A 81 -4.06 -7.44 12.02
C GLN A 81 -3.91 -5.93 12.06
N LEU A 82 -3.57 -5.33 10.92
CA LEU A 82 -3.48 -3.88 10.85
C LEU A 82 -4.80 -3.20 11.14
N ARG A 83 -5.89 -3.78 10.68
CA ARG A 83 -7.21 -3.16 10.88
C ARG A 83 -7.66 -3.17 12.34
N THR A 84 -7.09 -4.03 13.17
CA THR A 84 -7.37 -3.96 14.61
C THR A 84 -6.65 -2.80 15.29
N VAL A 85 -5.57 -2.32 14.70
CA VAL A 85 -4.77 -1.23 15.26
C VAL A 85 -5.11 0.09 14.58
N ASP A 86 -5.25 0.07 13.27
CA ASP A 86 -5.54 1.27 12.48
C ASP A 86 -6.53 0.93 11.37
N PRO A 87 -7.81 1.21 11.58
CA PRO A 87 -8.83 0.89 10.59
C PRO A 87 -8.75 1.75 9.33
N ASP A 88 -8.01 2.85 9.38
CA ASP A 88 -8.00 3.83 8.30
C ASP A 88 -6.70 3.90 7.50
N LEU A 89 -5.65 3.20 7.92
CA LEU A 89 -4.39 3.25 7.18
C LEU A 89 -4.59 2.74 5.76
N PRO A 90 -4.32 3.56 4.74
CA PRO A 90 -4.48 3.11 3.36
C PRO A 90 -3.66 1.87 3.06
N PHE A 91 -4.32 0.86 2.50
CA PHE A 91 -3.71 -0.44 2.22
C PHE A 91 -4.06 -0.87 0.81
N LEU A 92 -3.04 -1.00 -0.03
CA LEU A 92 -3.19 -1.50 -1.40
C LEU A 92 -2.72 -2.95 -1.45
N MET A 93 -3.64 -3.84 -1.75
CA MET A 93 -3.32 -5.26 -1.92
C MET A 93 -2.87 -5.52 -3.34
N VAL A 94 -1.70 -6.16 -3.50
CA VAL A 94 -1.18 -6.55 -4.80
C VAL A 94 -1.40 -8.05 -4.95
N THR A 95 -2.08 -8.47 -6.01
CA THR A 95 -2.48 -9.87 -6.12
C THR A 95 -2.48 -10.37 -7.56
N GLY A 96 -2.12 -11.64 -7.75
CA GLY A 96 -2.38 -12.33 -9.00
C GLY A 96 -3.77 -12.90 -9.07
N ARG A 97 -4.55 -12.78 -7.97
CA ARG A 97 -5.89 -13.34 -7.85
C ARG A 97 -6.92 -12.34 -8.33
N GLY A 98 -7.60 -12.66 -9.42
CA GLY A 98 -8.66 -11.81 -9.93
C GLY A 98 -10.02 -12.45 -9.84
N ASP A 99 -10.13 -13.61 -9.17
CA ASP A 99 -11.41 -14.30 -9.05
C ASP A 99 -12.33 -13.58 -8.07
N LYS A 100 -13.62 -13.81 -8.25
CA LYS A 100 -14.64 -13.12 -7.49
C LYS A 100 -14.51 -13.31 -5.99
N ASP A 101 -14.20 -14.53 -5.57
CA ASP A 101 -14.12 -14.84 -4.13
C ASP A 101 -12.98 -14.11 -3.46
N SER A 102 -11.83 -14.02 -4.13
CA SER A 102 -10.67 -13.29 -3.60
C SER A 102 -10.96 -11.81 -3.48
N VAL A 103 -11.63 -11.23 -4.47
CA VAL A 103 -12.00 -9.82 -4.45
C VAL A 103 -12.96 -9.53 -3.30
N VAL A 104 -13.95 -10.39 -3.11
CA VAL A 104 -14.91 -10.24 -2.02
C VAL A 104 -14.21 -10.33 -0.66
N GLU A 105 -13.32 -11.29 -0.52
CA GLU A 105 -12.57 -11.46 0.73
C GLU A 105 -11.75 -10.21 1.05
N ALA A 106 -11.06 -9.65 0.06
CA ALA A 106 -10.26 -8.45 0.26
C ALA A 106 -11.13 -7.28 0.71
N LYS A 107 -12.26 -7.08 0.05
CA LYS A 107 -13.17 -5.99 0.39
C LYS A 107 -13.75 -6.15 1.79
N SER A 108 -14.15 -7.34 2.16
CA SER A 108 -14.74 -7.59 3.48
C SER A 108 -13.71 -7.49 4.61
N SER A 109 -12.43 -7.63 4.29
CA SER A 109 -11.36 -7.53 5.28
C SER A 109 -10.84 -6.10 5.45
N GLY A 110 -11.41 -5.14 4.75
CA GLY A 110 -11.07 -3.73 4.95
C GLY A 110 -9.94 -3.22 4.08
N VAL A 111 -9.72 -3.84 2.91
CA VAL A 111 -8.72 -3.33 1.98
C VAL A 111 -9.18 -1.98 1.42
N SER A 112 -8.24 -1.05 1.27
CA SER A 112 -8.55 0.27 0.70
C SER A 112 -8.69 0.18 -0.82
N ALA A 113 -7.84 -0.63 -1.45
CA ALA A 113 -7.90 -0.91 -2.88
C ALA A 113 -7.07 -2.15 -3.16
N TYR A 114 -7.23 -2.72 -4.34
CA TYR A 114 -6.34 -3.79 -4.77
C TYR A 114 -5.91 -3.55 -6.21
N ILE A 115 -4.77 -4.13 -6.59
CA ILE A 115 -4.26 -4.06 -7.94
C ILE A 115 -3.84 -5.46 -8.38
N ARG A 116 -4.21 -5.84 -9.60
CA ARG A 116 -3.94 -7.18 -10.10
C ARG A 116 -2.64 -7.21 -10.90
N LYS A 117 -1.82 -8.22 -10.63
CA LYS A 117 -0.60 -8.48 -11.41
C LYS A 117 -0.96 -9.13 -12.76
N PRO A 118 -0.25 -8.81 -13.83
CA PRO A 118 0.77 -7.77 -13.93
C PRO A 118 0.13 -6.39 -14.07
N PHE A 119 0.83 -5.37 -13.60
CA PHE A 119 0.33 -4.01 -13.71
C PHE A 119 1.43 -3.08 -14.24
N SER A 120 1.02 -1.99 -14.85
CA SER A 120 1.93 -0.98 -15.36
C SER A 120 2.21 0.08 -14.29
N PRO A 121 3.29 0.86 -14.45
CA PRO A 121 3.52 1.99 -13.54
C PRO A 121 2.36 2.97 -13.50
N LEU A 122 1.70 3.21 -14.64
CA LEU A 122 0.54 4.11 -14.68
C LEU A 122 -0.63 3.57 -13.87
N GLN A 123 -0.85 2.25 -13.92
CA GLN A 123 -1.92 1.64 -13.14
C GLN A 123 -1.62 1.75 -11.65
N LEU A 124 -0.38 1.52 -11.26
CA LEU A 124 0.02 1.66 -9.86
C LEU A 124 -0.14 3.12 -9.41
N GLU A 125 0.35 4.05 -10.21
CA GLU A 125 0.23 5.46 -9.87
C GLU A 125 -1.23 5.88 -9.68
N ALA A 126 -2.12 5.42 -10.56
CA ALA A 126 -3.54 5.75 -10.46
C ALA A 126 -4.13 5.27 -9.14
N LYS A 127 -3.77 4.06 -8.71
CA LYS A 127 -4.25 3.52 -7.45
C LYS A 127 -3.73 4.31 -6.25
N LEU A 128 -2.45 4.66 -6.29
CA LEU A 128 -1.85 5.42 -5.19
C LEU A 128 -2.49 6.79 -5.06
N ARG A 129 -2.78 7.44 -6.18
CA ARG A 129 -3.42 8.76 -6.14
C ARG A 129 -4.82 8.69 -5.57
N VAL A 130 -5.60 7.69 -5.97
CA VAL A 130 -6.95 7.51 -5.44
C VAL A 130 -6.91 7.28 -3.93
N LEU A 131 -6.00 6.42 -3.46
CA LEU A 131 -5.88 6.14 -2.04
C LEU A 131 -5.46 7.37 -1.25
N TYR A 132 -4.52 8.13 -1.79
CA TYR A 132 -4.05 9.33 -1.13
C TYR A 132 -5.18 10.36 -1.03
N MET A 133 -5.93 10.54 -2.10
CA MET A 133 -7.06 11.47 -2.10
C MET A 133 -8.12 11.08 -1.08
N LYS A 134 -8.42 9.79 -0.98
CA LYS A 134 -9.41 9.31 -0.01
C LYS A 134 -8.95 9.57 1.42
N SER A 135 -7.67 9.37 1.71
CA SER A 135 -7.15 9.59 3.07
C SER A 135 -7.20 11.06 3.46
N GLN A 136 -7.04 11.96 2.49
CA GLN A 136 -7.08 13.40 2.76
C GLN A 136 -8.49 13.90 3.05
N LYS A 137 -9.49 13.20 2.58
CA LYS A 137 -10.88 13.61 2.81
C LYS A 137 -11.35 13.40 4.24
N VAL A 138 -10.66 12.57 4.98
CA VAL A 138 -11.04 12.24 6.36
C VAL A 138 -10.69 13.38 7.33
N ALA A 139 -9.78 14.21 6.96
CA ALA A 139 -9.31 15.30 7.83
C ALA A 139 -10.37 16.35 8.17
#